data_80a9d97bb83133a7beab1871bb2f4697
#
_entry.id   80a9d97bb83133a7beab1871bb2f4697
#
_cell.length_a   1.000
_cell.length_b   1.000
_cell.length_c   1.000
_cell.angle_alpha   90.00
_cell.angle_beta   90.00
_cell.angle_gamma   90.00
#
_symmetry.space_group_name_H-M   'P 1'
#
loop_
_entity.id
_entity.type
_entity.pdbx_description
1 polymer ?
#
loop_
_entity_poly.entity_id
_entity_poly.type
_entity_poly.pdbx_seq_one_letter_code
_entity_poly.pdbx_strand_id
1 'polypeptide(L)'
;MAYKIVLDAGHGGTDPGAIYKERKEKDDNLELTRVVGKILEDNGIDVVYTRTTDVYQTPFEKARIANEVGADYFISFHRNSSPKENQYQGVEVLIYDKSGIKYEMAQNIEGALGELGFKELGVKARPGLVVLRKTRMPALLIETGFINSESDNQLYDEKKQETAKAIATAVLGTLSDETIEQPLYYRVQTGAFRRRENADQTMHQPTDQGFPVIPSL
;
A
#
# COMPACT_ATOMS: atom_id res chain seq x y z
N MET A 1 -16.74 -1.28 8.15
CA MET A 1 -16.78 -0.18 7.15
C MET A 1 -15.83 -0.60 6.02
N ALA A 2 -16.11 -0.24 4.77
CA ALA A 2 -15.18 -0.52 3.68
C ALA A 2 -13.95 0.38 3.83
N TYR A 3 -12.75 -0.14 3.57
CA TYR A 3 -11.54 0.66 3.49
C TYR A 3 -11.64 1.63 2.32
N LYS A 4 -11.13 2.86 2.50
CA LYS A 4 -10.97 3.85 1.46
C LYS A 4 -9.51 3.93 1.04
N ILE A 5 -9.23 3.64 -0.22
CA ILE A 5 -7.86 3.64 -0.77
C ILE A 5 -7.76 4.69 -1.87
N VAL A 6 -6.77 5.57 -1.75
CA VAL A 6 -6.41 6.46 -2.87
C VAL A 6 -5.36 5.77 -3.73
N LEU A 7 -5.68 5.61 -5.01
CA LEU A 7 -4.76 5.13 -6.03
C LEU A 7 -4.23 6.31 -6.85
N ASP A 8 -2.91 6.41 -6.91
CA ASP A 8 -2.22 7.47 -7.62
C ASP A 8 -1.50 6.91 -8.85
N ALA A 9 -1.92 7.35 -10.02
CA ALA A 9 -1.16 7.15 -11.25
C ALA A 9 -0.04 8.19 -11.32
N GLY A 10 1.21 7.77 -11.15
CA GLY A 10 2.38 8.62 -11.21
C GLY A 10 2.44 9.44 -12.49
N HIS A 11 2.97 10.67 -12.40
CA HIS A 11 3.09 11.60 -13.52
C HIS A 11 1.74 12.00 -14.14
N GLY A 12 1.73 12.52 -15.38
CA GLY A 12 0.52 12.88 -16.14
C GLY A 12 0.62 14.24 -16.84
N GLY A 13 -0.19 14.43 -17.89
CA GLY A 13 -0.22 15.64 -18.69
C GLY A 13 1.15 16.02 -19.26
N THR A 14 1.66 17.18 -18.84
CA THR A 14 2.97 17.71 -19.26
C THR A 14 4.17 17.00 -18.63
N ASP A 15 3.97 16.19 -17.60
CA ASP A 15 5.01 15.36 -16.99
C ASP A 15 4.87 13.92 -17.49
N PRO A 16 5.70 13.48 -18.45
CA PRO A 16 5.63 12.13 -19.00
C PRO A 16 6.21 11.06 -18.06
N GLY A 17 6.92 11.45 -16.98
CA GLY A 17 7.80 10.55 -16.25
C GLY A 17 9.01 10.13 -17.10
N ALA A 18 9.55 8.97 -16.82
CA ALA A 18 10.60 8.39 -17.64
C ALA A 18 10.07 8.01 -19.04
N ILE A 19 10.93 8.18 -20.05
CA ILE A 19 10.62 7.85 -21.44
C ILE A 19 11.65 6.85 -21.97
N TYR A 20 11.16 5.79 -22.58
CA TYR A 20 12.00 4.83 -23.29
C TYR A 20 11.42 4.53 -24.67
N LYS A 21 12.17 4.89 -25.72
CA LYS A 21 11.66 4.89 -27.09
C LYS A 21 10.40 5.76 -27.16
N GLU A 22 9.24 5.19 -27.51
CA GLU A 22 7.96 5.90 -27.53
C GLU A 22 7.12 5.69 -26.25
N ARG A 23 7.55 4.79 -25.35
CA ARG A 23 6.85 4.45 -24.12
C ARG A 23 7.03 5.55 -23.08
N LYS A 24 5.94 5.97 -22.45
CA LYS A 24 5.93 6.98 -21.40
C LYS A 24 5.43 6.36 -20.11
N GLU A 25 6.14 6.60 -19.03
CA GLU A 25 5.79 6.09 -17.71
C GLU A 25 4.36 6.47 -17.29
N LYS A 26 3.96 7.73 -17.54
CA LYS A 26 2.61 8.20 -17.20
C LYS A 26 1.46 7.35 -17.78
N ASP A 27 1.66 6.77 -18.95
CA ASP A 27 0.64 5.99 -19.66
C ASP A 27 0.54 4.60 -19.04
N ASP A 28 1.67 3.94 -18.79
CA ASP A 28 1.73 2.66 -18.08
C ASP A 28 1.11 2.77 -16.68
N ASN A 29 1.48 3.82 -15.95
CA ASN A 29 0.97 4.06 -14.60
C ASN A 29 -0.55 4.25 -14.58
N LEU A 30 -1.09 5.03 -15.53
CA LEU A 30 -2.53 5.25 -15.61
C LEU A 30 -3.29 3.97 -15.91
N GLU A 31 -2.79 3.18 -16.86
CA GLU A 31 -3.43 1.92 -17.24
C GLU A 31 -3.43 0.93 -16.07
N LEU A 32 -2.27 0.70 -15.44
CA LEU A 32 -2.15 -0.23 -14.31
C LEU A 32 -3.03 0.22 -13.14
N THR A 33 -2.99 1.50 -12.79
CA THR A 33 -3.81 2.06 -11.69
C THR A 33 -5.29 1.78 -11.90
N ARG A 34 -5.81 1.94 -13.12
CA ARG A 34 -7.22 1.70 -13.43
C ARG A 34 -7.59 0.22 -13.32
N VAL A 35 -6.71 -0.68 -13.76
CA VAL A 35 -6.97 -2.13 -13.68
C VAL A 35 -6.95 -2.59 -12.22
N VAL A 36 -5.95 -2.16 -11.44
CA VAL A 36 -5.88 -2.47 -10.00
C VAL A 36 -7.10 -1.90 -9.28
N GLY A 37 -7.45 -0.65 -9.55
CA GLY A 37 -8.60 0.00 -8.91
C GLY A 37 -9.91 -0.74 -9.18
N LYS A 38 -10.15 -1.15 -10.43
CA LYS A 38 -11.33 -1.94 -10.77
C LYS A 38 -11.41 -3.24 -9.98
N ILE A 39 -10.29 -3.94 -9.79
CA ILE A 39 -10.27 -5.18 -9.00
C ILE A 39 -10.58 -4.88 -7.53
N LEU A 40 -10.02 -3.81 -6.97
CA LEU A 40 -10.29 -3.42 -5.59
C LEU A 40 -11.76 -3.01 -5.37
N GLU A 41 -12.33 -2.21 -6.30
CA GLU A 41 -13.75 -1.83 -6.28
C GLU A 41 -14.68 -3.05 -6.32
N ASP A 42 -14.37 -4.03 -7.19
CA ASP A 42 -15.14 -5.28 -7.30
C ASP A 42 -15.06 -6.14 -6.03
N ASN A 43 -14.07 -5.89 -5.17
CA ASN A 43 -13.90 -6.52 -3.86
C ASN A 43 -14.34 -5.63 -2.68
N GLY A 44 -15.12 -4.57 -2.94
CA GLY A 44 -15.77 -3.78 -1.91
C GLY A 44 -14.91 -2.67 -1.29
N ILE A 45 -13.79 -2.31 -1.90
CA ILE A 45 -12.96 -1.17 -1.49
C ILE A 45 -13.53 0.13 -2.08
N ASP A 46 -13.60 1.18 -1.28
CA ASP A 46 -13.91 2.54 -1.73
C ASP A 46 -12.65 3.16 -2.36
N VAL A 47 -12.57 3.14 -3.70
CA VAL A 47 -11.40 3.59 -4.44
C VAL A 47 -11.56 5.04 -4.90
N VAL A 48 -10.58 5.87 -4.59
CA VAL A 48 -10.47 7.24 -5.09
C VAL A 48 -9.20 7.36 -5.93
N TYR A 49 -9.31 7.89 -7.13
CA TYR A 49 -8.17 8.08 -8.05
C TYR A 49 -7.67 9.52 -7.97
N THR A 50 -6.35 9.72 -7.96
CA THR A 50 -5.78 11.08 -8.12
C THR A 50 -6.07 11.61 -9.52
N ARG A 51 -6.00 10.74 -10.54
CA ARG A 51 -6.40 11.02 -11.92
C ARG A 51 -6.94 9.77 -12.61
N THR A 52 -7.86 9.97 -13.53
CA THR A 52 -8.40 8.92 -14.41
C THR A 52 -8.16 9.21 -15.90
N THR A 53 -7.54 10.35 -16.19
CA THR A 53 -7.19 10.84 -17.53
C THR A 53 -5.75 11.35 -17.54
N ASP A 54 -5.25 11.76 -18.71
CA ASP A 54 -3.90 12.30 -18.87
C ASP A 54 -3.84 13.78 -18.46
N VAL A 55 -3.88 14.04 -17.15
CA VAL A 55 -3.78 15.38 -16.55
C VAL A 55 -2.58 15.46 -15.62
N TYR A 56 -1.95 16.63 -15.57
CA TYR A 56 -0.84 16.90 -14.65
C TYR A 56 -1.36 17.23 -13.25
N GLN A 57 -0.71 16.66 -12.25
CA GLN A 57 -0.88 16.99 -10.84
C GLN A 57 0.48 16.95 -10.16
N THR A 58 0.74 17.94 -9.32
CA THR A 58 1.95 17.95 -8.49
C THR A 58 1.89 16.87 -7.41
N PRO A 59 3.03 16.35 -6.93
CA PRO A 59 3.05 15.40 -5.81
C PRO A 59 2.36 15.93 -4.53
N PHE A 60 2.35 17.25 -4.33
CA PHE A 60 1.61 17.87 -3.22
C PHE A 60 0.10 17.81 -3.40
N GLU A 61 -0.40 18.03 -4.62
CA GLU A 61 -1.83 17.91 -4.93
C GLU A 61 -2.31 16.48 -4.75
N LYS A 62 -1.54 15.49 -5.21
CA LYS A 62 -1.84 14.06 -5.03
C LYS A 62 -1.94 13.69 -3.54
N ALA A 63 -0.97 14.09 -2.71
CA ALA A 63 -1.02 13.89 -1.27
C ALA A 63 -2.19 14.65 -0.60
N ARG A 64 -2.52 15.87 -1.08
CA ARG A 64 -3.66 16.65 -0.60
C ARG A 64 -4.97 15.95 -0.86
N ILE A 65 -5.19 15.41 -2.07
CA ILE A 65 -6.39 14.64 -2.40
C ILE A 65 -6.59 13.51 -1.40
N ALA A 66 -5.56 12.69 -1.14
CA ALA A 66 -5.65 11.59 -0.20
C ALA A 66 -6.00 12.03 1.22
N ASN A 67 -5.41 13.13 1.68
CA ASN A 67 -5.66 13.68 3.00
C ASN A 67 -7.08 14.27 3.15
N GLU A 68 -7.60 14.92 2.09
CA GLU A 68 -8.93 15.56 2.09
C GLU A 68 -10.07 14.54 2.07
N VAL A 69 -9.90 13.43 1.35
CA VAL A 69 -10.91 12.36 1.33
C VAL A 69 -10.87 11.46 2.56
N GLY A 70 -9.88 11.64 3.43
CA GLY A 70 -9.71 10.80 4.62
C GLY A 70 -9.45 9.35 4.26
N ALA A 71 -8.53 9.11 3.33
CA ALA A 71 -8.18 7.75 2.91
C ALA A 71 -7.51 6.96 4.06
N ASP A 72 -7.75 5.65 4.08
CA ASP A 72 -7.07 4.71 4.99
C ASP A 72 -5.68 4.33 4.46
N TYR A 73 -5.54 4.28 3.12
CA TYR A 73 -4.27 3.95 2.44
C TYR A 73 -4.07 4.81 1.19
N PHE A 74 -2.80 5.01 0.84
CA PHE A 74 -2.39 5.66 -0.41
C PHE A 74 -1.40 4.75 -1.15
N ILE A 75 -1.68 4.43 -2.41
CA ILE A 75 -0.83 3.58 -3.25
C ILE A 75 -0.55 4.29 -4.56
N SER A 76 0.73 4.60 -4.82
CA SER A 76 1.19 5.25 -6.04
C SER A 76 1.87 4.24 -6.97
N PHE A 77 1.60 4.35 -8.27
CA PHE A 77 2.13 3.47 -9.31
C PHE A 77 3.12 4.21 -10.18
N HIS A 78 4.28 3.61 -10.37
CA HIS A 78 5.42 4.12 -11.12
C HIS A 78 6.14 3.03 -11.90
N ARG A 79 7.01 3.44 -12.82
CA ARG A 79 7.99 2.62 -13.51
C ARG A 79 9.38 3.20 -13.27
N ASN A 80 10.27 2.40 -12.73
CA ASN A 80 11.64 2.82 -12.48
C ASN A 80 12.42 3.11 -13.80
N SER A 81 13.52 3.80 -13.70
CA SER A 81 14.41 4.04 -14.83
C SER A 81 15.88 3.98 -14.39
N SER A 82 16.70 3.31 -15.19
CA SER A 82 18.16 3.24 -14.98
C SER A 82 18.90 4.23 -15.86
N PRO A 83 20.14 4.64 -15.47
CA PRO A 83 20.94 5.58 -16.26
C PRO A 83 21.26 5.09 -17.68
N LYS A 84 21.33 3.78 -17.87
CA LYS A 84 21.57 3.14 -19.18
C LYS A 84 20.48 2.09 -19.42
N GLU A 85 20.13 1.90 -20.68
CA GLU A 85 19.22 0.82 -21.11
C GLU A 85 19.71 -0.53 -20.61
N ASN A 86 18.76 -1.34 -20.12
CA ASN A 86 19.00 -2.70 -19.63
C ASN A 86 20.05 -2.84 -18.50
N GLN A 87 20.38 -1.72 -17.82
CA GLN A 87 21.35 -1.75 -16.73
C GLN A 87 20.78 -2.39 -15.47
N TYR A 88 19.53 -2.07 -15.14
CA TYR A 88 18.81 -2.61 -14.01
C TYR A 88 17.47 -3.16 -14.46
N GLN A 89 16.94 -4.11 -13.68
CA GLN A 89 15.64 -4.72 -13.87
C GLN A 89 15.03 -5.10 -12.52
N GLY A 90 13.72 -5.22 -12.47
CA GLY A 90 12.98 -5.71 -11.33
C GLY A 90 12.07 -4.68 -10.69
N VAL A 91 11.34 -5.13 -9.69
CA VAL A 91 10.34 -4.34 -8.95
C VAL A 91 10.88 -3.94 -7.58
N GLU A 92 10.43 -2.79 -7.08
CA GLU A 92 10.67 -2.37 -5.71
C GLU A 92 9.46 -1.62 -5.17
N VAL A 93 9.27 -1.67 -3.84
CA VAL A 93 8.23 -0.87 -3.20
C VAL A 93 8.86 0.13 -2.25
N LEU A 94 8.50 1.39 -2.42
CA LEU A 94 9.02 2.51 -1.66
C LEU A 94 8.02 2.92 -0.59
N ILE A 95 8.52 3.12 0.64
CA ILE A 95 7.72 3.54 1.80
C ILE A 95 8.46 4.64 2.55
N TYR A 96 7.75 5.38 3.43
CA TYR A 96 8.40 6.40 4.24
C TYR A 96 9.44 5.82 5.20
N ASP A 97 9.05 4.79 5.94
CA ASP A 97 9.90 4.01 6.86
C ASP A 97 9.44 2.54 6.88
N LYS A 98 10.31 1.64 7.32
CA LYS A 98 10.03 0.19 7.39
C LYS A 98 9.29 -0.17 8.68
N SER A 99 8.05 0.29 8.84
CA SER A 99 7.26 0.02 10.03
C SER A 99 5.78 -0.15 9.73
N GLY A 100 5.09 -0.93 10.58
CA GLY A 100 3.65 -1.14 10.57
C GLY A 100 3.11 -1.76 9.28
N ILE A 101 1.80 -1.70 9.10
CA ILE A 101 1.05 -2.37 8.03
C ILE A 101 1.53 -2.01 6.62
N LYS A 102 2.01 -0.77 6.40
CA LYS A 102 2.54 -0.38 5.09
C LYS A 102 3.78 -1.18 4.68
N TYR A 103 4.61 -1.58 5.66
CA TYR A 103 5.80 -2.39 5.39
C TYR A 103 5.41 -3.82 5.03
N GLU A 104 4.47 -4.40 5.75
CA GLU A 104 3.92 -5.71 5.46
C GLU A 104 3.23 -5.74 4.08
N MET A 105 2.34 -4.79 3.81
CA MET A 105 1.69 -4.64 2.50
C MET A 105 2.72 -4.52 1.37
N ALA A 106 3.79 -3.75 1.58
CA ALA A 106 4.86 -3.57 0.61
C ALA A 106 5.60 -4.88 0.32
N GLN A 107 5.87 -5.69 1.36
CA GLN A 107 6.51 -7.01 1.20
C GLN A 107 5.59 -8.00 0.46
N ASN A 108 4.31 -8.02 0.80
CA ASN A 108 3.32 -8.87 0.14
C ASN A 108 3.16 -8.52 -1.34
N ILE A 109 3.12 -7.23 -1.69
CA ILE A 109 3.08 -6.78 -3.09
C ILE A 109 4.35 -7.18 -3.83
N GLU A 110 5.52 -6.94 -3.25
CA GLU A 110 6.79 -7.26 -3.90
C GLU A 110 6.93 -8.76 -4.16
N GLY A 111 6.65 -9.60 -3.14
CA GLY A 111 6.67 -11.05 -3.28
C GLY A 111 5.71 -11.56 -4.35
N ALA A 112 4.47 -11.02 -4.39
CA ALA A 112 3.49 -11.39 -5.42
C ALA A 112 3.95 -11.03 -6.84
N LEU A 113 4.67 -9.91 -7.01
CA LEU A 113 5.28 -9.54 -8.28
C LEU A 113 6.50 -10.43 -8.61
N GLY A 114 7.25 -10.86 -7.60
CA GLY A 114 8.35 -11.83 -7.74
C GLY A 114 7.86 -13.18 -8.26
N GLU A 115 6.73 -13.67 -7.78
CA GLU A 115 6.09 -14.91 -8.25
C GLU A 115 5.67 -14.85 -9.74
N LEU A 116 5.42 -13.66 -10.27
CA LEU A 116 5.17 -13.47 -11.70
C LEU A 116 6.44 -13.49 -12.56
N GLY A 117 7.61 -13.45 -11.94
CA GLY A 117 8.91 -13.49 -12.60
C GLY A 117 9.68 -12.17 -12.58
N PHE A 118 9.15 -11.11 -11.97
CA PHE A 118 9.95 -9.91 -11.77
C PHE A 118 11.05 -10.17 -10.74
N LYS A 119 12.21 -9.56 -10.95
CA LYS A 119 13.28 -9.59 -9.95
C LYS A 119 12.89 -8.68 -8.78
N GLU A 120 12.90 -9.22 -7.58
CA GLU A 120 12.67 -8.45 -6.36
C GLU A 120 13.91 -7.61 -5.99
N LEU A 121 13.74 -6.32 -5.79
CA LEU A 121 14.80 -5.38 -5.39
C LEU A 121 14.68 -4.92 -3.93
N GLY A 122 13.65 -5.37 -3.25
CA GLY A 122 13.38 -5.14 -1.84
C GLY A 122 12.60 -3.86 -1.55
N VAL A 123 11.91 -3.88 -0.44
CA VAL A 123 11.22 -2.70 0.08
C VAL A 123 12.25 -1.69 0.59
N LYS A 124 12.14 -0.42 0.17
CA LYS A 124 13.10 0.64 0.49
C LYS A 124 12.45 1.85 1.15
N ALA A 125 13.10 2.38 2.18
CA ALA A 125 12.68 3.64 2.79
C ALA A 125 13.10 4.83 1.90
N ARG A 126 12.14 5.73 1.61
CA ARG A 126 12.32 6.94 0.82
C ARG A 126 11.58 8.13 1.45
N PRO A 127 12.00 8.60 2.65
CA PRO A 127 11.33 9.69 3.36
C PRO A 127 11.36 11.03 2.63
N GLY A 128 12.19 11.16 1.59
CA GLY A 128 12.27 12.35 0.74
C GLY A 128 11.10 12.51 -0.24
N LEU A 129 10.42 11.42 -0.61
CA LEU A 129 9.32 11.47 -1.56
C LEU A 129 8.09 12.18 -0.97
N VAL A 130 7.59 13.18 -1.69
CA VAL A 130 6.50 14.04 -1.22
C VAL A 130 5.25 13.23 -0.94
N VAL A 131 4.85 12.34 -1.84
CA VAL A 131 3.64 11.53 -1.69
C VAL A 131 3.71 10.56 -0.51
N LEU A 132 4.91 10.13 -0.09
CA LEU A 132 5.10 9.27 1.08
C LEU A 132 5.19 10.08 2.38
N ARG A 133 5.69 11.33 2.31
CA ARG A 133 5.93 12.18 3.47
C ARG A 133 4.74 13.06 3.84
N LYS A 134 3.93 13.47 2.86
CA LYS A 134 2.84 14.44 3.03
C LYS A 134 1.46 13.81 3.14
N THR A 135 1.33 12.54 2.85
CA THR A 135 0.15 11.73 3.19
C THR A 135 0.12 11.46 4.68
N ARG A 136 -1.09 11.43 5.26
CA ARG A 136 -1.31 11.22 6.72
C ARG A 136 -1.62 9.77 7.08
N MET A 137 -1.86 8.94 6.08
CA MET A 137 -2.16 7.51 6.18
C MET A 137 -0.95 6.69 5.74
N PRO A 138 -0.93 5.37 5.98
CA PRO A 138 0.02 4.45 5.37
C PRO A 138 0.08 4.64 3.86
N ALA A 139 1.30 4.85 3.34
CA ALA A 139 1.53 5.19 1.93
C ALA A 139 2.66 4.33 1.33
N LEU A 140 2.42 3.85 0.11
CA LEU A 140 3.35 3.05 -0.67
C LEU A 140 3.50 3.64 -2.07
N LEU A 141 4.68 3.44 -2.68
CA LEU A 141 4.93 3.70 -4.10
C LEU A 141 5.53 2.45 -4.71
N ILE A 142 4.88 1.91 -5.73
CA ILE A 142 5.27 0.67 -6.39
C ILE A 142 5.99 1.03 -7.68
N GLU A 143 7.25 0.61 -7.81
CA GLU A 143 8.01 0.67 -9.04
C GLU A 143 7.87 -0.67 -9.78
N THR A 144 6.97 -0.71 -10.77
CA THR A 144 6.60 -1.93 -11.48
C THR A 144 7.55 -2.19 -12.65
N GLY A 145 8.81 -2.52 -12.32
CA GLY A 145 9.88 -2.76 -13.29
C GLY A 145 10.48 -1.47 -13.86
N PHE A 146 11.61 -1.61 -14.56
CA PHE A 146 12.32 -0.50 -15.20
C PHE A 146 11.78 -0.29 -16.62
N ILE A 147 11.31 0.93 -16.92
CA ILE A 147 10.76 1.28 -18.23
C ILE A 147 11.79 1.14 -19.37
N ASN A 148 13.08 1.26 -19.05
CA ASN A 148 14.19 1.10 -19.99
C ASN A 148 14.90 -0.25 -19.88
N SER A 149 14.21 -1.26 -19.34
CA SER A 149 14.60 -2.67 -19.37
C SER A 149 13.70 -3.44 -20.33
N GLU A 150 14.26 -4.07 -21.34
CA GLU A 150 13.50 -4.86 -22.31
C GLU A 150 12.84 -6.07 -21.66
N SER A 151 13.54 -6.73 -20.74
CA SER A 151 12.98 -7.88 -20.00
C SER A 151 11.78 -7.48 -19.11
N ASP A 152 11.89 -6.35 -18.40
CA ASP A 152 10.79 -5.86 -17.57
C ASP A 152 9.60 -5.41 -18.43
N ASN A 153 9.86 -4.78 -19.58
CA ASN A 153 8.80 -4.37 -20.49
C ASN A 153 8.09 -5.57 -21.11
N GLN A 154 8.85 -6.60 -21.53
CA GLN A 154 8.24 -7.81 -22.05
C GLN A 154 7.33 -8.46 -20.98
N LEU A 155 7.82 -8.64 -19.75
CA LEU A 155 7.07 -9.24 -18.67
C LEU A 155 5.84 -8.40 -18.28
N TYR A 156 5.99 -7.07 -18.22
CA TYR A 156 4.92 -6.13 -17.96
C TYR A 156 3.80 -6.24 -19.01
N ASP A 157 4.15 -6.28 -20.28
CA ASP A 157 3.18 -6.32 -21.38
C ASP A 157 2.48 -7.69 -21.47
N GLU A 158 3.23 -8.79 -21.30
CA GLU A 158 2.70 -10.16 -21.34
C GLU A 158 1.81 -10.46 -20.13
N LYS A 159 2.10 -9.91 -18.95
CA LYS A 159 1.42 -10.24 -17.69
C LYS A 159 0.73 -9.04 -17.02
N LYS A 160 0.29 -8.06 -17.81
CA LYS A 160 -0.32 -6.84 -17.26
C LYS A 160 -1.52 -7.12 -16.34
N GLN A 161 -2.42 -7.99 -16.75
CA GLN A 161 -3.61 -8.33 -15.97
C GLN A 161 -3.24 -9.12 -14.70
N GLU A 162 -2.29 -10.04 -14.81
CA GLU A 162 -1.77 -10.82 -13.69
C GLU A 162 -1.03 -9.92 -12.70
N THR A 163 -0.26 -8.95 -13.20
CA THR A 163 0.42 -7.93 -12.38
C THR A 163 -0.58 -7.11 -11.57
N ALA A 164 -1.62 -6.60 -12.21
CA ALA A 164 -2.67 -5.86 -11.53
C ALA A 164 -3.41 -6.73 -10.48
N LYS A 165 -3.72 -7.98 -10.84
CA LYS A 165 -4.35 -8.94 -9.94
C LYS A 165 -3.46 -9.29 -8.75
N ALA A 166 -2.17 -9.52 -8.97
CA ALA A 166 -1.21 -9.81 -7.91
C ALA A 166 -1.13 -8.66 -6.89
N ILE A 167 -1.00 -7.42 -7.37
CA ILE A 167 -0.99 -6.23 -6.52
C ILE A 167 -2.30 -6.13 -5.71
N ALA A 168 -3.45 -6.21 -6.39
CA ALA A 168 -4.74 -6.10 -5.71
C ALA A 168 -4.96 -7.21 -4.68
N THR A 169 -4.58 -8.46 -5.00
CA THR A 169 -4.70 -9.60 -4.08
C THR A 169 -3.80 -9.41 -2.85
N ALA A 170 -2.56 -8.93 -3.03
CA ALA A 170 -1.66 -8.66 -1.91
C ALA A 170 -2.20 -7.55 -0.99
N VAL A 171 -2.78 -6.49 -1.56
CA VAL A 171 -3.46 -5.42 -0.79
C VAL A 171 -4.63 -6.00 0.00
N LEU A 172 -5.55 -6.72 -0.66
CA LEU A 172 -6.73 -7.32 -0.01
C LEU A 172 -6.36 -8.33 1.08
N GLY A 173 -5.34 -9.16 0.85
CA GLY A 173 -4.81 -10.10 1.82
C GLY A 173 -4.33 -9.39 3.08
N THR A 174 -3.49 -8.37 2.93
CA THR A 174 -2.98 -7.59 4.06
C THR A 174 -4.11 -6.93 4.87
N LEU A 175 -5.14 -6.38 4.20
CA LEU A 175 -6.29 -5.77 4.88
C LEU A 175 -7.17 -6.81 5.61
N SER A 176 -7.26 -8.02 5.08
CA SER A 176 -7.99 -9.12 5.73
C SER A 176 -7.27 -9.60 6.99
N ASP A 177 -5.95 -9.69 6.95
CA ASP A 177 -5.12 -10.09 8.09
C ASP A 177 -5.16 -9.02 9.19
N GLU A 178 -5.15 -7.72 8.84
CA GLU A 178 -5.33 -6.63 9.81
C GLU A 178 -6.67 -6.75 10.55
N THR A 179 -7.74 -7.15 9.87
CA THR A 179 -9.05 -7.36 10.51
C THR A 179 -9.08 -8.58 11.42
N ILE A 180 -8.24 -9.59 11.16
CA ILE A 180 -8.14 -10.80 11.99
C ILE A 180 -7.22 -10.56 13.20
N GLU A 181 -6.15 -9.78 13.06
CA GLU A 181 -5.21 -9.46 14.14
C GLU A 181 -5.75 -8.45 15.16
N GLN A 182 -6.88 -7.82 14.90
CA GLN A 182 -7.62 -7.10 15.93
C GLN A 182 -8.72 -8.00 16.52
N PRO A 183 -8.41 -8.89 17.47
CA PRO A 183 -9.47 -9.53 18.24
C PRO A 183 -10.29 -8.41 18.86
N LEU A 184 -11.60 -8.45 18.65
CA LEU A 184 -12.56 -7.52 19.27
C LEU A 184 -12.51 -7.69 20.80
N TYR A 185 -11.50 -7.08 21.43
CA TYR A 185 -11.44 -7.00 22.88
C TYR A 185 -12.36 -5.87 23.34
N TYR A 186 -13.48 -6.24 23.91
CA TYR A 186 -14.28 -5.31 24.70
C TYR A 186 -13.63 -5.20 26.09
N ARG A 187 -13.02 -4.04 26.39
CA ARG A 187 -12.52 -3.79 27.74
C ARG A 187 -13.72 -3.52 28.64
N VAL A 188 -14.06 -4.47 29.48
CA VAL A 188 -15.05 -4.27 30.54
C VAL A 188 -14.30 -3.87 31.81
N GLN A 189 -14.48 -2.64 32.26
CA GLN A 189 -13.92 -2.20 33.54
C GLN A 189 -14.86 -2.66 34.64
N THR A 190 -14.48 -3.69 35.38
CA THR A 190 -15.29 -4.30 36.45
C THR A 190 -15.14 -3.62 37.80
N GLY A 191 -14.27 -2.59 37.94
CA GLY A 191 -14.11 -1.82 39.16
C GLY A 191 -12.96 -0.81 39.10
N ALA A 192 -12.99 0.16 40.03
CA ALA A 192 -11.89 1.06 40.32
C ALA A 192 -11.54 0.91 41.80
N PHE A 193 -10.28 0.58 42.10
CA PHE A 193 -9.81 0.29 43.44
C PHE A 193 -8.82 1.35 43.90
N ARG A 194 -8.97 1.80 45.17
CA ARG A 194 -8.02 2.74 45.78
C ARG A 194 -6.76 2.07 46.34
N ARG A 195 -6.77 0.74 46.47
CA ARG A 195 -5.65 -0.07 46.96
C ARG A 195 -5.37 -1.18 45.98
N ARG A 196 -4.10 -1.38 45.63
CA ARG A 196 -3.64 -2.40 44.67
C ARG A 196 -4.05 -3.82 45.09
N GLU A 197 -3.95 -4.11 46.38
CA GLU A 197 -4.31 -5.42 46.94
C GLU A 197 -5.74 -5.86 46.61
N ASN A 198 -6.67 -4.90 46.61
CA ASN A 198 -8.07 -5.19 46.27
C ASN A 198 -8.28 -5.42 44.75
N ALA A 199 -7.49 -4.79 43.90
CA ALA A 199 -7.48 -5.02 42.49
C ALA A 199 -6.92 -6.43 42.17
N ASP A 200 -5.81 -6.79 42.82
CA ASP A 200 -5.16 -8.10 42.64
C ASP A 200 -6.08 -9.25 43.10
N GLN A 201 -6.83 -9.07 44.19
CA GLN A 201 -7.83 -10.07 44.64
C GLN A 201 -8.96 -10.27 43.63
N THR A 202 -9.41 -9.21 42.96
CA THR A 202 -10.46 -9.28 41.94
C THR A 202 -9.97 -9.94 40.65
N MET A 203 -8.69 -9.73 40.31
CA MET A 203 -8.06 -10.38 39.15
C MET A 203 -7.88 -11.90 39.31
N HIS A 204 -7.75 -12.38 40.55
CA HIS A 204 -7.52 -13.79 40.84
C HIS A 204 -8.79 -14.57 41.17
N GLN A 205 -9.96 -13.96 41.10
CA GLN A 205 -11.20 -14.73 41.21
C GLN A 205 -11.43 -15.52 39.92
N PRO A 206 -11.59 -16.85 39.98
CA PRO A 206 -11.93 -17.66 38.81
C PRO A 206 -13.28 -17.17 38.27
N THR A 207 -13.27 -16.55 37.10
CA THR A 207 -14.52 -16.30 36.41
C THR A 207 -14.88 -17.60 35.69
N ASP A 208 -15.93 -18.27 36.13
CA ASP A 208 -16.53 -19.45 35.48
C ASP A 208 -16.93 -19.19 34.00
N GLN A 209 -16.60 -18.03 33.45
CA GLN A 209 -16.98 -17.58 32.12
C GLN A 209 -15.81 -17.24 31.18
N GLY A 210 -14.59 -17.62 31.53
CA GLY A 210 -13.48 -17.70 30.57
C GLY A 210 -12.92 -16.39 30.01
N PHE A 211 -13.05 -15.24 30.70
CA PHE A 211 -12.45 -13.99 30.27
C PHE A 211 -11.06 -13.78 30.89
N PRO A 212 -9.98 -13.66 30.09
CA PRO A 212 -8.67 -13.29 30.62
C PRO A 212 -8.69 -11.84 31.13
N VAL A 213 -8.28 -11.63 32.37
CA VAL A 213 -8.12 -10.28 32.93
C VAL A 213 -6.70 -9.79 32.65
N ILE A 214 -6.58 -8.75 31.84
CA ILE A 214 -5.29 -8.11 31.53
C ILE A 214 -5.14 -6.87 32.41
N PRO A 215 -4.07 -6.75 33.24
CA PRO A 215 -3.82 -5.55 34.01
C PRO A 215 -3.51 -4.37 33.08
N SER A 216 -4.17 -3.24 33.27
CA SER A 216 -3.78 -1.97 32.65
C SER A 216 -2.65 -1.34 33.44
N LEU A 217 -1.53 -1.04 32.75
CA LEU A 217 -0.45 -0.20 33.25
C LEU A 217 -0.91 1.23 33.46
#